data_e3c463dd85c7d9546b36c67d2694306d
#
_entry.id   e3c463dd85c7d9546b36c67d2694306d
#
_cell.length_a   1.000
_cell.length_b   1.000
_cell.length_c   1.000
_cell.angle_alpha   90.00
_cell.angle_beta   90.00
_cell.angle_gamma   90.00
#
_symmetry.space_group_name_H-M   'P 1'
#
loop_
_entity.id
_entity.type
_entity.pdbx_description
1 polymer ?
#
loop_
_entity_poly.entity_id
_entity_poly.type
_entity_poly.pdbx_seq_one_letter_code
_entity_poly.pdbx_strand_id
1 'polypeptide(L)'
;MERTQRTNRPTNGNRNRNRNRNRRRNRKNTKLAPVIVVIVLILLVLLITVGTKIIQKYIPSKEHQDMTEYYHLQADDDISLVVDHEVLETPGKYIDGEVYVDYETVHDRFNDRFYWDANENVLLYTLPDNLVTVAAGSNTYQVGKENQSADYTIVRNDSNTMYLALDFVEQYTNITHEVYEGPNRTVINTVWGDVDTAPAKKATQLRLKGGIKSPIVKDLEKGETLTILDAGDSWTKAMTEDGVIGYLKNKFVGKVTTETLNNDFTEPEFTHISKDFTIEMAWHQVTTKDANSTIATVLQNTKGINVIAPTWFYLNDNNGNIANLASLDYVNYCHQNNIEVWGLVSNLENKEVDTAAVLTHTSTRQYLVNQIISAAIQYDLDGINLDFESLNSEAVGDSYIQFIRELSLKCANNGVVLSVDNYVPSAYTAFYDREEQANFADYVVIMGYDEHYAGSDEGSVASIGFVTNGVADTLKEVPADQIILGCPFYTRIWAETPKADDEEDTTVAAAEDYVPYDLTSEAVGMDTVQKRLELNGATPTWSEEDGQNYAEYVNDGVTYKVWIEDAASLEKKLEVMKSNKLAGISFWKLGFETDSIWDTIIKYTNN
;
A
#
# COMPACT_ATOMS: atom_id res chain seq x y z
N MET A 1 -75.62 20.41 41.62
CA MET A 1 -75.81 21.47 42.67
C MET A 1 -75.47 22.76 42.01
N GLU A 2 -76.47 23.40 41.60
CA GLU A 2 -77.18 24.52 42.16
C GLU A 2 -76.42 25.82 41.98
N ARG A 3 -76.87 26.57 41.08
CA ARG A 3 -77.86 27.70 41.21
C ARG A 3 -77.15 28.99 41.59
N THR A 4 -77.40 30.12 41.15
CA THR A 4 -78.54 30.83 40.50
C THR A 4 -78.13 32.30 40.43
N GLN A 5 -78.39 32.93 39.34
CA GLN A 5 -79.43 33.95 39.10
C GLN A 5 -79.17 35.41 39.55
N ARG A 6 -79.26 36.24 38.62
CA ARG A 6 -80.33 37.32 38.35
C ARG A 6 -80.08 38.62 39.09
N THR A 7 -80.19 39.71 38.59
CA THR A 7 -81.12 40.56 37.78
C THR A 7 -80.90 41.98 38.32
N ASN A 8 -81.06 43.08 37.76
CA ASN A 8 -82.07 43.69 36.94
C ASN A 8 -81.69 45.17 36.62
N ARG A 9 -82.14 45.59 35.52
CA ARG A 9 -82.44 47.03 35.18
C ARG A 9 -83.44 47.62 36.18
N PRO A 10 -83.80 48.99 36.21
CA PRO A 10 -84.07 49.81 35.08
C PRO A 10 -83.83 51.36 35.20
N THR A 11 -83.87 51.99 34.13
CA THR A 11 -84.74 53.04 33.61
C THR A 11 -84.69 54.54 34.09
N ASN A 12 -84.62 55.34 33.05
CA ASN A 12 -85.39 56.52 32.76
C ASN A 12 -85.06 57.92 33.34
N GLY A 13 -85.01 58.85 32.41
CA GLY A 13 -85.54 60.14 32.63
C GLY A 13 -84.81 61.35 32.03
N ASN A 14 -84.97 61.59 30.82
CA ASN A 14 -85.59 62.77 30.15
C ASN A 14 -85.21 64.17 30.62
N ARG A 15 -84.87 64.97 29.67
CA ARG A 15 -85.28 66.37 29.31
C ARG A 15 -84.21 67.46 29.20
N ASN A 16 -84.00 67.81 27.93
CA ASN A 16 -84.08 69.13 27.33
C ASN A 16 -83.42 70.37 28.02
N ARG A 17 -82.55 71.03 27.34
CA ARG A 17 -82.78 72.32 26.60
C ARG A 17 -81.45 72.98 26.16
N ASN A 18 -81.46 73.19 24.84
CA ASN A 18 -80.99 74.41 24.14
C ASN A 18 -79.96 75.37 24.80
N ARG A 19 -78.87 75.66 24.11
CA ARG A 19 -78.62 76.86 23.32
C ARG A 19 -77.21 76.98 22.76
N ASN A 20 -77.17 77.05 21.48
CA ASN A 20 -76.41 77.94 20.58
C ASN A 20 -75.02 78.53 20.99
N ARG A 21 -74.17 78.54 19.95
CA ARG A 21 -73.03 79.39 19.57
C ARG A 21 -71.70 78.96 20.06
N ASN A 22 -70.74 78.60 19.15
CA ASN A 22 -70.13 79.43 18.12
C ASN A 22 -69.20 78.64 17.22
N ARG A 23 -69.25 78.93 15.94
CA ARG A 23 -68.21 78.53 14.97
C ARG A 23 -66.84 78.97 15.38
N ARG A 24 -65.86 78.01 15.34
CA ARG A 24 -64.52 78.30 14.83
C ARG A 24 -64.00 77.10 14.02
N ARG A 25 -63.90 77.37 12.68
CA ARG A 25 -63.15 76.51 11.72
C ARG A 25 -61.73 76.32 12.18
N ASN A 26 -61.31 75.12 12.38
CA ASN A 26 -59.88 74.75 12.28
C ASN A 26 -59.68 73.86 11.06
N ARG A 27 -59.46 74.52 9.92
CA ARG A 27 -58.80 73.93 8.77
C ARG A 27 -57.32 73.80 9.13
N LYS A 28 -56.81 72.57 9.48
CA LYS A 28 -55.40 72.13 9.34
C LYS A 28 -55.41 70.66 9.67
N ASN A 29 -55.26 69.78 8.65
CA ASN A 29 -54.52 68.52 8.58
C ASN A 29 -54.98 67.58 7.45
N THR A 30 -55.49 68.15 6.36
CA THR A 30 -55.79 67.34 5.16
C THR A 30 -54.60 67.09 4.23
N LYS A 31 -53.36 67.54 4.63
CA LYS A 31 -52.12 67.29 3.83
C LYS A 31 -51.32 66.11 4.30
N LEU A 32 -51.63 65.59 5.51
CA LEU A 32 -50.84 64.39 6.05
C LEU A 32 -51.49 63.05 5.65
N ALA A 33 -52.78 63.02 5.33
CA ALA A 33 -53.41 61.73 4.97
C ALA A 33 -52.81 61.03 3.76
N PRO A 34 -52.45 61.68 2.64
CA PRO A 34 -51.84 61.01 1.52
C PRO A 34 -50.40 60.55 1.84
N VAL A 35 -49.64 61.27 2.69
CA VAL A 35 -48.31 60.92 3.12
C VAL A 35 -48.33 59.66 4.02
N ILE A 36 -49.27 59.58 4.95
CA ILE A 36 -49.51 58.42 5.79
C ILE A 36 -49.90 57.21 4.97
N VAL A 37 -50.76 57.37 3.96
CA VAL A 37 -51.14 56.27 3.04
C VAL A 37 -49.98 55.80 2.24
N VAL A 38 -49.10 56.67 1.75
CA VAL A 38 -47.89 56.30 1.03
C VAL A 38 -46.91 55.56 1.95
N ILE A 39 -46.70 56.03 3.21
CA ILE A 39 -45.84 55.35 4.19
C ILE A 39 -46.40 53.97 4.54
N VAL A 40 -47.73 53.84 4.73
CA VAL A 40 -48.36 52.54 5.00
C VAL A 40 -48.21 51.59 3.80
N LEU A 41 -48.36 52.10 2.57
CA LEU A 41 -48.11 51.30 1.36
C LEU A 41 -46.63 50.86 1.24
N ILE A 42 -45.68 51.74 1.52
CA ILE A 42 -44.27 51.40 1.53
C ILE A 42 -43.95 50.33 2.60
N LEU A 43 -44.51 50.49 3.82
CA LEU A 43 -44.37 49.49 4.89
C LEU A 43 -45.03 48.16 4.53
N LEU A 44 -46.17 48.17 3.86
CA LEU A 44 -46.86 46.97 3.36
C LEU A 44 -46.03 46.27 2.28
N VAL A 45 -45.45 47.02 1.33
CA VAL A 45 -44.54 46.47 0.31
C VAL A 45 -43.27 45.93 0.96
N LEU A 46 -42.71 46.62 1.94
CA LEU A 46 -41.55 46.12 2.74
C LEU A 46 -41.92 44.85 3.51
N LEU A 47 -43.05 44.79 4.17
CA LEU A 47 -43.56 43.61 4.88
C LEU A 47 -43.80 42.44 3.93
N ILE A 48 -44.39 42.67 2.76
CA ILE A 48 -44.58 41.65 1.74
C ILE A 48 -43.24 41.19 1.19
N THR A 49 -42.31 42.10 0.88
CA THR A 49 -40.96 41.71 0.35
C THR A 49 -40.12 41.00 1.39
N VAL A 50 -40.15 41.42 2.64
CA VAL A 50 -39.46 40.73 3.74
C VAL A 50 -40.16 39.40 4.05
N GLY A 51 -41.48 39.40 4.11
CA GLY A 51 -42.30 38.20 4.32
C GLY A 51 -42.08 37.15 3.21
N THR A 52 -42.08 37.58 1.95
CA THR A 52 -41.78 36.65 0.82
C THR A 52 -40.37 36.11 0.86
N LYS A 53 -39.35 36.92 1.20
CA LYS A 53 -37.97 36.45 1.37
C LYS A 53 -37.84 35.44 2.53
N ILE A 54 -38.52 35.69 3.65
CA ILE A 54 -38.53 34.76 4.79
C ILE A 54 -39.24 33.47 4.41
N ILE A 55 -40.39 33.54 3.77
CA ILE A 55 -41.12 32.35 3.32
C ILE A 55 -40.31 31.57 2.28
N GLN A 56 -39.70 32.26 1.31
CA GLN A 56 -38.84 31.63 0.31
C GLN A 56 -37.66 30.88 0.94
N LYS A 57 -37.14 31.37 2.08
CA LYS A 57 -36.05 30.67 2.81
C LYS A 57 -36.46 29.27 3.28
N TYR A 58 -37.75 29.05 3.58
CA TYR A 58 -38.25 27.78 4.12
C TYR A 58 -38.99 26.90 3.07
N ILE A 59 -39.16 27.37 1.83
CA ILE A 59 -39.70 26.55 0.73
C ILE A 59 -38.56 25.68 0.18
N PRO A 60 -38.71 24.32 0.15
CA PRO A 60 -37.73 23.44 -0.48
C PRO A 60 -37.52 23.76 -1.96
N SER A 61 -36.28 23.59 -2.44
CA SER A 61 -35.99 23.62 -3.88
C SER A 61 -36.75 22.48 -4.59
N LYS A 62 -37.25 22.77 -5.79
CA LYS A 62 -37.83 21.79 -6.71
C LYS A 62 -36.90 21.51 -7.89
N GLU A 63 -35.74 22.11 -7.89
CA GLU A 63 -34.71 21.94 -8.90
C GLU A 63 -34.13 20.54 -8.81
N HIS A 64 -34.06 19.87 -9.94
CA HIS A 64 -33.37 18.56 -10.05
C HIS A 64 -31.96 18.80 -10.52
N GLN A 65 -31.05 17.99 -9.98
CA GLN A 65 -29.68 17.90 -10.44
C GLN A 65 -29.65 17.29 -11.85
N ASP A 66 -28.82 17.83 -12.71
CA ASP A 66 -28.49 17.14 -13.97
C ASP A 66 -27.72 15.84 -13.63
N MET A 67 -28.30 14.71 -13.98
CA MET A 67 -27.73 13.43 -13.63
C MET A 67 -26.53 13.04 -14.52
N THR A 68 -26.39 13.63 -15.71
CA THR A 68 -25.20 13.50 -16.55
C THR A 68 -24.00 14.18 -15.87
N GLU A 69 -24.21 15.39 -15.34
CA GLU A 69 -23.21 16.11 -14.55
C GLU A 69 -22.92 15.38 -13.21
N TYR A 70 -23.97 14.88 -12.55
CA TYR A 70 -23.86 14.15 -11.28
C TYR A 70 -22.99 12.88 -11.40
N TYR A 71 -23.09 12.17 -12.52
CA TYR A 71 -22.37 10.94 -12.82
C TYR A 71 -21.12 11.14 -13.69
N HIS A 72 -20.70 12.39 -13.90
CA HIS A 72 -19.49 12.78 -14.64
C HIS A 72 -19.42 12.27 -16.09
N LEU A 73 -20.57 11.99 -16.72
CA LEU A 73 -20.62 11.46 -18.08
C LEU A 73 -20.32 12.58 -19.11
N GLN A 74 -19.47 12.29 -20.08
CA GLN A 74 -19.04 13.24 -21.11
C GLN A 74 -19.33 12.76 -22.53
N ALA A 75 -19.44 11.46 -22.75
CA ALA A 75 -19.72 10.83 -24.02
C ALA A 75 -20.91 9.86 -23.92
N ASP A 76 -21.49 9.49 -25.07
CA ASP A 76 -22.66 8.61 -25.14
C ASP A 76 -22.38 7.18 -24.68
N ASP A 77 -21.12 6.75 -24.79
CA ASP A 77 -20.63 5.43 -24.36
C ASP A 77 -20.03 5.43 -22.94
N ASP A 78 -20.08 6.56 -22.24
CA ASP A 78 -19.64 6.60 -20.84
C ASP A 78 -20.62 5.86 -19.93
N ILE A 79 -20.09 5.22 -18.91
CA ILE A 79 -20.83 4.66 -17.78
C ILE A 79 -20.21 5.13 -16.47
N SER A 80 -21.03 5.67 -15.57
CA SER A 80 -20.55 6.09 -14.26
C SER A 80 -20.22 4.87 -13.39
N LEU A 81 -19.11 4.93 -12.68
CA LEU A 81 -18.69 3.92 -11.72
C LEU A 81 -19.09 4.36 -10.31
N VAL A 82 -19.99 3.62 -9.70
CA VAL A 82 -20.40 3.81 -8.29
C VAL A 82 -19.80 2.65 -7.49
N VAL A 83 -18.67 2.92 -6.84
CA VAL A 83 -17.89 1.91 -6.12
C VAL A 83 -18.10 2.09 -4.62
N ASP A 84 -18.57 1.10 -3.92
CA ASP A 84 -18.77 1.07 -2.46
C ASP A 84 -19.36 2.36 -1.87
N HIS A 85 -20.35 2.95 -2.50
CA HIS A 85 -21.01 4.18 -2.05
C HIS A 85 -20.30 5.50 -2.43
N GLU A 86 -19.40 5.45 -3.42
CA GLU A 86 -18.74 6.62 -4.02
C GLU A 86 -19.01 6.66 -5.52
N VAL A 87 -19.34 7.81 -6.07
CA VAL A 87 -19.36 8.04 -7.53
C VAL A 87 -17.97 8.48 -7.92
N LEU A 88 -17.28 7.69 -8.73
CA LEU A 88 -15.93 8.03 -9.18
C LEU A 88 -15.96 9.20 -10.19
N GLU A 89 -14.92 10.03 -10.17
CA GLU A 89 -14.79 11.16 -11.09
C GLU A 89 -14.52 10.72 -12.53
N THR A 90 -13.79 9.60 -12.70
CA THR A 90 -13.50 9.01 -14.01
C THR A 90 -14.56 7.97 -14.34
N PRO A 91 -15.37 8.15 -15.41
CA PRO A 91 -16.31 7.15 -15.86
C PRO A 91 -15.59 6.01 -16.59
N GLY A 92 -16.20 4.83 -16.56
CA GLY A 92 -15.86 3.73 -17.46
C GLY A 92 -16.54 3.88 -18.83
N LYS A 93 -16.47 2.82 -19.63
CA LYS A 93 -17.12 2.71 -20.94
C LYS A 93 -18.16 1.60 -20.94
N TYR A 94 -19.27 1.80 -21.66
CA TYR A 94 -20.30 0.81 -21.88
C TYR A 94 -20.43 0.53 -23.36
N ILE A 95 -19.88 -0.58 -23.83
CA ILE A 95 -19.71 -0.90 -25.23
C ILE A 95 -20.24 -2.32 -25.49
N ASP A 96 -21.19 -2.45 -26.41
CA ASP A 96 -21.80 -3.72 -26.81
C ASP A 96 -22.43 -4.53 -25.65
N GLY A 97 -22.86 -3.83 -24.59
CA GLY A 97 -23.46 -4.45 -23.40
C GLY A 97 -22.45 -4.83 -22.31
N GLU A 98 -21.17 -4.53 -22.49
CA GLU A 98 -20.08 -4.80 -21.57
C GLU A 98 -19.58 -3.51 -20.91
N VAL A 99 -19.27 -3.58 -19.62
CA VAL A 99 -18.66 -2.50 -18.85
C VAL A 99 -17.15 -2.60 -18.91
N TYR A 100 -16.51 -1.50 -19.25
CA TYR A 100 -15.06 -1.39 -19.28
C TYR A 100 -14.58 -0.35 -18.27
N VAL A 101 -13.62 -0.72 -17.44
CA VAL A 101 -12.99 0.15 -16.44
C VAL A 101 -11.55 0.38 -16.85
N ASP A 102 -11.05 1.61 -16.69
CA ASP A 102 -9.65 1.93 -16.97
C ASP A 102 -8.71 1.12 -16.07
N TYR A 103 -7.52 0.82 -16.61
CA TYR A 103 -6.54 -0.03 -15.94
C TYR A 103 -6.13 0.50 -14.56
N GLU A 104 -5.92 1.82 -14.44
CA GLU A 104 -5.49 2.43 -13.17
C GLU A 104 -6.57 2.22 -12.08
N THR A 105 -7.85 2.40 -12.43
CA THR A 105 -8.96 2.12 -11.51
C THR A 105 -9.02 0.64 -11.12
N VAL A 106 -8.84 -0.28 -12.07
CA VAL A 106 -8.82 -1.72 -11.78
C VAL A 106 -7.68 -2.07 -10.84
N HIS A 107 -6.47 -1.62 -11.16
CA HIS A 107 -5.26 -1.88 -10.40
C HIS A 107 -5.34 -1.29 -8.98
N ASP A 108 -5.68 0.00 -8.86
CA ASP A 108 -5.59 0.70 -7.59
C ASP A 108 -6.79 0.47 -6.65
N ARG A 109 -7.96 0.08 -7.21
CA ARG A 109 -9.21 -0.02 -6.44
C ARG A 109 -9.77 -1.42 -6.34
N PHE A 110 -9.42 -2.32 -7.27
CA PHE A 110 -10.01 -3.65 -7.31
C PHE A 110 -8.98 -4.75 -7.06
N ASN A 111 -7.90 -4.78 -7.87
CA ASN A 111 -6.92 -5.86 -7.77
C ASN A 111 -5.61 -5.49 -8.47
N ASP A 112 -4.55 -5.26 -7.70
CA ASP A 112 -3.21 -4.88 -8.13
C ASP A 112 -2.41 -6.02 -8.79
N ARG A 113 -2.94 -7.25 -8.78
CA ARG A 113 -2.35 -8.38 -9.52
C ARG A 113 -2.57 -8.31 -11.03
N PHE A 114 -3.49 -7.48 -11.50
CA PHE A 114 -3.57 -7.17 -12.92
C PHE A 114 -2.38 -6.31 -13.32
N TYR A 115 -1.47 -6.87 -14.10
CA TYR A 115 -0.27 -6.19 -14.58
C TYR A 115 -0.39 -5.90 -16.07
N TRP A 116 -0.30 -4.62 -16.43
CA TRP A 116 -0.31 -4.18 -17.83
C TRP A 116 1.11 -3.86 -18.31
N ASP A 117 1.60 -4.62 -19.32
CA ASP A 117 2.82 -4.29 -20.04
C ASP A 117 2.48 -3.40 -21.26
N ALA A 118 2.69 -2.11 -21.09
CA ALA A 118 2.45 -1.13 -22.14
C ALA A 118 3.46 -1.24 -23.30
N ASN A 119 4.65 -1.83 -23.09
CA ASN A 119 5.67 -1.99 -24.11
C ASN A 119 5.29 -3.09 -25.11
N GLU A 120 4.67 -4.16 -24.61
CA GLU A 120 4.31 -5.34 -25.41
C GLU A 120 2.79 -5.48 -25.62
N ASN A 121 1.99 -4.57 -25.07
CA ASN A 121 0.53 -4.54 -25.17
C ASN A 121 -0.11 -5.86 -24.69
N VAL A 122 0.31 -6.34 -23.54
CA VAL A 122 -0.18 -7.56 -22.93
C VAL A 122 -0.61 -7.31 -21.49
N LEU A 123 -1.78 -7.85 -21.12
CA LEU A 123 -2.24 -7.93 -19.74
C LEU A 123 -1.87 -9.27 -19.16
N LEU A 124 -1.32 -9.25 -17.95
CA LEU A 124 -0.99 -10.44 -17.18
C LEU A 124 -1.79 -10.43 -15.88
N TYR A 125 -2.20 -11.62 -15.44
CA TYR A 125 -2.72 -11.85 -14.09
C TYR A 125 -2.12 -13.14 -13.55
N THR A 126 -1.51 -13.09 -12.38
CA THR A 126 -0.82 -14.27 -11.84
C THR A 126 -1.67 -14.95 -10.78
N LEU A 127 -2.07 -16.18 -11.08
CA LEU A 127 -2.72 -17.11 -10.14
C LEU A 127 -1.65 -17.84 -9.30
N PRO A 128 -2.02 -18.49 -8.20
CA PRO A 128 -1.06 -19.27 -7.39
C PRO A 128 -0.29 -20.34 -8.16
N ASP A 129 -0.89 -20.88 -9.23
CA ASP A 129 -0.36 -22.01 -10.01
C ASP A 129 -0.20 -21.72 -11.50
N ASN A 130 -0.73 -20.60 -12.01
CA ASN A 130 -0.74 -20.28 -13.43
C ASN A 130 -0.61 -18.79 -13.73
N LEU A 131 -0.19 -18.50 -14.95
CA LEU A 131 -0.20 -17.14 -15.49
C LEU A 131 -1.32 -17.00 -16.53
N VAL A 132 -2.18 -16.01 -16.32
CA VAL A 132 -3.18 -15.57 -17.32
C VAL A 132 -2.53 -14.52 -18.21
N THR A 133 -2.67 -14.66 -19.53
CA THR A 133 -2.09 -13.76 -20.52
C THR A 133 -3.13 -13.34 -21.54
N VAL A 134 -3.33 -12.04 -21.72
CA VAL A 134 -4.31 -11.46 -22.65
C VAL A 134 -3.63 -10.42 -23.54
N ALA A 135 -3.68 -10.60 -24.85
CA ALA A 135 -3.24 -9.57 -25.79
C ALA A 135 -4.28 -8.47 -25.93
N ALA A 136 -3.86 -7.22 -26.08
CA ALA A 136 -4.76 -6.10 -26.33
C ALA A 136 -5.64 -6.35 -27.57
N GLY A 137 -6.92 -6.02 -27.49
CA GLY A 137 -7.90 -6.19 -28.56
C GLY A 137 -8.40 -7.61 -28.75
N SER A 138 -7.99 -8.57 -27.89
CA SER A 138 -8.38 -9.97 -28.00
C SER A 138 -9.60 -10.29 -27.12
N ASN A 139 -10.39 -11.24 -27.58
CA ASN A 139 -11.38 -11.95 -26.77
C ASN A 139 -10.93 -13.37 -26.40
N THR A 140 -9.69 -13.73 -26.76
CA THR A 140 -9.05 -14.99 -26.36
C THR A 140 -7.88 -14.70 -25.43
N TYR A 141 -7.65 -15.58 -24.48
CA TYR A 141 -6.58 -15.49 -23.49
C TYR A 141 -6.02 -16.87 -23.18
N GLN A 142 -4.86 -16.89 -22.54
CA GLN A 142 -4.23 -18.13 -22.10
C GLN A 142 -4.22 -18.20 -20.58
N VAL A 143 -4.51 -19.38 -20.03
CA VAL A 143 -4.27 -19.74 -18.63
C VAL A 143 -3.21 -20.83 -18.63
N GLY A 144 -1.98 -20.47 -18.28
CA GLY A 144 -0.84 -21.33 -18.48
C GLY A 144 -0.62 -21.68 -19.95
N LYS A 145 -0.96 -22.91 -20.35
CA LYS A 145 -0.87 -23.38 -21.74
C LYS A 145 -2.23 -23.56 -22.42
N GLU A 146 -3.30 -23.37 -21.72
CA GLU A 146 -4.67 -23.59 -22.21
C GLU A 146 -5.25 -22.30 -22.78
N ASN A 147 -5.83 -22.38 -23.97
CA ASN A 147 -6.53 -21.27 -24.59
C ASN A 147 -7.97 -21.22 -24.08
N GLN A 148 -8.41 -20.03 -23.71
CA GLN A 148 -9.74 -19.68 -23.28
C GLN A 148 -10.31 -18.57 -24.17
N SER A 149 -11.63 -18.34 -24.11
CA SER A 149 -12.27 -17.25 -24.85
C SER A 149 -13.44 -16.67 -24.06
N ALA A 150 -13.61 -15.36 -24.16
CA ALA A 150 -14.78 -14.62 -23.72
C ALA A 150 -15.67 -14.25 -24.93
N ASP A 151 -16.91 -13.90 -24.69
CA ASP A 151 -17.83 -13.42 -25.72
C ASP A 151 -17.64 -11.91 -26.03
N TYR A 152 -16.73 -11.26 -25.31
CA TYR A 152 -16.39 -9.83 -25.40
C TYR A 152 -14.86 -9.63 -25.56
N THR A 153 -14.46 -8.44 -26.01
CA THR A 153 -13.04 -8.04 -26.01
C THR A 153 -12.58 -7.77 -24.58
N ILE A 154 -11.58 -8.50 -24.09
CA ILE A 154 -11.16 -8.41 -22.69
C ILE A 154 -10.43 -7.11 -22.39
N VAL A 155 -9.49 -6.71 -23.26
CA VAL A 155 -8.66 -5.51 -23.11
C VAL A 155 -8.86 -4.60 -24.31
N ARG A 156 -9.26 -3.36 -24.09
CA ARG A 156 -9.43 -2.33 -25.14
C ARG A 156 -8.49 -1.17 -24.91
N ASN A 157 -7.98 -0.61 -26.00
CA ASN A 157 -7.25 0.66 -25.96
C ASN A 157 -8.12 1.72 -26.65
N ASP A 158 -8.50 2.75 -25.92
CA ASP A 158 -9.16 3.92 -26.47
C ASP A 158 -8.38 5.18 -26.09
N SER A 159 -7.96 5.93 -27.11
CA SER A 159 -7.30 7.24 -26.94
C SER A 159 -6.11 7.23 -25.95
N ASN A 160 -5.29 6.17 -25.95
CA ASN A 160 -4.19 5.86 -25.03
C ASN A 160 -4.60 5.44 -23.61
N THR A 161 -5.87 5.29 -23.31
CA THR A 161 -6.33 4.70 -22.06
C THR A 161 -6.63 3.23 -22.29
N MET A 162 -6.06 2.40 -21.42
CA MET A 162 -6.34 0.97 -21.42
C MET A 162 -7.55 0.67 -20.53
N TYR A 163 -8.49 -0.08 -21.08
CA TYR A 163 -9.70 -0.50 -20.41
C TYR A 163 -9.80 -2.02 -20.33
N LEU A 164 -10.22 -2.53 -19.18
CA LEU A 164 -10.50 -3.94 -18.94
C LEU A 164 -12.00 -4.16 -18.82
N ALA A 165 -12.49 -5.25 -19.42
CA ALA A 165 -13.85 -5.69 -19.23
C ALA A 165 -14.10 -6.08 -17.77
N LEU A 166 -15.13 -5.51 -17.15
CA LEU A 166 -15.38 -5.70 -15.72
C LEU A 166 -15.78 -7.15 -15.41
N ASP A 167 -16.50 -7.82 -16.32
CA ASP A 167 -16.81 -9.25 -16.22
C ASP A 167 -15.55 -10.12 -16.16
N PHE A 168 -14.47 -9.71 -16.82
CA PHE A 168 -13.19 -10.41 -16.74
C PHE A 168 -12.47 -10.14 -15.40
N VAL A 169 -12.53 -8.90 -14.90
CA VAL A 169 -11.97 -8.55 -13.59
C VAL A 169 -12.68 -9.30 -12.47
N GLU A 170 -14.00 -9.43 -12.53
CA GLU A 170 -14.84 -10.13 -11.56
C GLU A 170 -14.50 -11.63 -11.45
N GLN A 171 -13.98 -12.26 -12.52
CA GLN A 171 -13.54 -13.66 -12.46
C GLN A 171 -12.37 -13.90 -11.50
N TYR A 172 -11.56 -12.87 -11.24
CA TYR A 172 -10.33 -12.96 -10.44
C TYR A 172 -10.34 -12.06 -9.20
N THR A 173 -11.45 -11.38 -8.95
CA THR A 173 -11.54 -10.38 -7.88
C THR A 173 -12.87 -10.52 -7.15
N ASN A 174 -12.84 -10.39 -5.84
CA ASN A 174 -14.03 -10.48 -4.99
C ASN A 174 -14.90 -9.22 -5.11
N ILE A 175 -15.44 -8.98 -6.29
CA ILE A 175 -16.35 -7.88 -6.59
C ILE A 175 -17.63 -8.41 -7.24
N THR A 176 -18.68 -7.58 -7.25
CA THR A 176 -19.87 -7.77 -8.10
C THR A 176 -20.27 -6.44 -8.69
N HIS A 177 -20.95 -6.46 -9.83
CA HIS A 177 -21.47 -5.25 -10.42
C HIS A 177 -22.87 -5.42 -10.98
N GLU A 178 -23.63 -4.32 -11.00
CA GLU A 178 -24.94 -4.22 -11.62
C GLU A 178 -25.05 -2.94 -12.46
N VAL A 179 -25.58 -3.09 -13.69
CA VAL A 179 -25.72 -1.99 -14.65
C VAL A 179 -27.12 -1.40 -14.62
N TYR A 180 -27.20 -0.08 -14.57
CA TYR A 180 -28.44 0.68 -14.62
C TYR A 180 -28.38 1.72 -15.73
N GLU A 181 -29.51 1.94 -16.41
CA GLU A 181 -29.65 2.91 -17.50
C GLU A 181 -30.36 4.19 -17.03
N GLY A 182 -30.26 5.25 -17.84
CA GLY A 182 -30.94 6.52 -17.72
C GLY A 182 -30.54 7.41 -16.54
N PRO A 183 -29.28 7.94 -16.46
CA PRO A 183 -28.13 7.68 -17.32
C PRO A 183 -27.37 6.40 -16.94
N ASN A 184 -26.49 5.95 -17.83
CA ASN A 184 -25.71 4.73 -17.65
C ASN A 184 -24.81 4.83 -16.42
N ARG A 185 -24.93 3.85 -15.52
CA ARG A 185 -24.08 3.68 -14.34
C ARG A 185 -23.98 2.21 -13.95
N THR A 186 -22.86 1.85 -13.38
CA THR A 186 -22.69 0.53 -12.75
C THR A 186 -22.44 0.71 -11.26
N VAL A 187 -23.10 -0.10 -10.44
CA VAL A 187 -22.88 -0.18 -9.00
C VAL A 187 -21.97 -1.37 -8.76
N ILE A 188 -20.80 -1.10 -8.23
CA ILE A 188 -19.75 -2.09 -7.97
C ILE A 188 -19.57 -2.21 -6.46
N ASN A 189 -19.69 -3.42 -5.94
CA ASN A 189 -19.42 -3.73 -4.54
C ASN A 189 -18.08 -4.47 -4.45
N THR A 190 -17.19 -3.99 -3.59
CA THR A 190 -15.88 -4.59 -3.29
C THR A 190 -15.78 -4.96 -1.80
N VAL A 191 -16.69 -4.43 -0.95
CA VAL A 191 -16.72 -4.64 0.49
C VAL A 191 -17.94 -5.47 0.88
N TRP A 192 -17.72 -6.53 1.64
CA TRP A 192 -18.69 -7.52 2.07
C TRP A 192 -18.90 -7.45 3.58
N GLY A 193 -20.08 -7.89 4.05
CA GLY A 193 -20.44 -7.89 5.45
C GLY A 193 -21.71 -7.09 5.76
N ASP A 194 -21.86 -6.63 6.99
CA ASP A 194 -23.07 -6.00 7.49
C ASP A 194 -23.21 -4.56 7.00
N VAL A 195 -24.36 -4.24 6.38
CA VAL A 195 -24.77 -2.91 5.96
C VAL A 195 -26.09 -2.51 6.59
N ASP A 196 -26.22 -1.26 6.96
CA ASP A 196 -27.48 -0.73 7.49
C ASP A 196 -28.39 -0.29 6.36
N THR A 197 -29.62 -0.83 6.35
CA THR A 197 -30.65 -0.47 5.38
C THR A 197 -31.89 0.11 6.09
N ALA A 198 -32.63 0.94 5.39
CA ALA A 198 -33.91 1.45 5.87
C ALA A 198 -34.85 1.82 4.72
N PRO A 199 -36.16 1.55 4.83
CA PRO A 199 -37.12 2.02 3.84
C PRO A 199 -37.41 3.52 3.98
N ALA A 200 -37.71 4.19 2.88
CA ALA A 200 -38.29 5.54 2.91
C ALA A 200 -39.68 5.47 3.56
N LYS A 201 -39.93 6.22 4.65
CA LYS A 201 -41.20 6.19 5.39
C LYS A 201 -42.40 6.66 4.54
N LYS A 202 -42.13 7.51 3.56
CA LYS A 202 -43.15 8.06 2.65
C LYS A 202 -42.43 8.56 1.39
N ALA A 203 -43.18 8.82 0.34
CA ALA A 203 -42.67 9.51 -0.83
C ALA A 203 -41.97 10.82 -0.41
N THR A 204 -40.72 10.98 -0.81
CA THR A 204 -39.84 12.08 -0.44
C THR A 204 -38.74 12.26 -1.49
N GLN A 205 -37.72 13.05 -1.19
CA GLN A 205 -36.65 13.40 -2.13
C GLN A 205 -35.30 13.16 -1.52
N LEU A 206 -34.43 12.52 -2.28
CA LEU A 206 -33.02 12.48 -2.05
C LEU A 206 -32.37 13.72 -2.65
N ARG A 207 -31.52 14.41 -1.93
CA ARG A 207 -30.91 15.67 -2.31
C ARG A 207 -29.41 15.59 -2.36
N LEU A 208 -28.78 16.34 -3.25
CA LEU A 208 -27.33 16.36 -3.42
C LEU A 208 -26.57 16.68 -2.12
N LYS A 209 -27.11 17.55 -1.27
CA LYS A 209 -26.53 17.93 0.03
C LYS A 209 -27.61 17.97 1.11
N GLY A 210 -27.22 17.85 2.37
CA GLY A 210 -28.11 17.93 3.53
C GLY A 210 -28.76 19.31 3.71
N GLY A 211 -29.72 19.67 2.87
CA GLY A 211 -30.41 20.95 2.92
C GLY A 211 -31.64 21.04 2.03
N ILE A 212 -32.70 21.74 2.50
CA ILE A 212 -33.95 21.91 1.70
C ILE A 212 -33.77 22.74 0.42
N LYS A 213 -32.66 23.46 0.28
CA LYS A 213 -32.31 24.25 -0.90
C LYS A 213 -31.43 23.52 -1.90
N SER A 214 -30.84 22.38 -1.48
CA SER A 214 -30.04 21.55 -2.35
C SER A 214 -30.90 20.97 -3.49
N PRO A 215 -30.37 20.82 -4.70
CA PRO A 215 -31.02 20.13 -5.80
C PRO A 215 -31.46 18.71 -5.42
N ILE A 216 -32.49 18.22 -6.10
CA ILE A 216 -32.99 16.86 -5.95
C ILE A 216 -32.19 15.97 -6.89
N VAL A 217 -31.61 14.86 -6.35
CA VAL A 217 -30.92 13.84 -7.16
C VAL A 217 -31.86 12.69 -7.52
N LYS A 218 -32.87 12.40 -6.66
CA LYS A 218 -33.88 11.36 -6.95
C LYS A 218 -35.15 11.61 -6.15
N ASP A 219 -36.31 11.38 -6.75
CA ASP A 219 -37.59 11.27 -6.06
C ASP A 219 -37.74 9.82 -5.58
N LEU A 220 -37.99 9.66 -4.27
CA LEU A 220 -38.12 8.35 -3.63
C LEU A 220 -39.58 7.99 -3.43
N GLU A 221 -39.92 6.75 -3.66
CA GLU A 221 -41.23 6.20 -3.33
C GLU A 221 -41.31 5.78 -1.85
N LYS A 222 -42.55 5.62 -1.34
CA LYS A 222 -42.72 5.05 -0.02
C LYS A 222 -42.33 3.57 0.00
N GLY A 223 -41.47 3.20 0.91
CA GLY A 223 -41.00 1.82 1.07
C GLY A 223 -39.75 1.47 0.26
N GLU A 224 -39.26 2.37 -0.58
CA GLU A 224 -38.01 2.19 -1.32
C GLU A 224 -36.86 2.00 -0.34
N THR A 225 -36.09 0.92 -0.51
CA THR A 225 -34.96 0.56 0.35
C THR A 225 -33.77 1.46 0.07
N LEU A 226 -33.12 1.89 1.11
CA LEU A 226 -31.95 2.75 1.08
C LEU A 226 -30.82 2.11 1.91
N THR A 227 -29.63 2.07 1.40
CA THR A 227 -28.43 1.82 2.20
C THR A 227 -28.06 3.09 2.96
N ILE A 228 -27.89 2.99 4.26
CA ILE A 228 -27.59 4.12 5.15
C ILE A 228 -26.08 4.28 5.27
N LEU A 229 -25.57 5.41 4.77
CA LEU A 229 -24.14 5.66 4.73
C LEU A 229 -23.66 6.50 5.92
N ASP A 230 -24.47 7.48 6.34
CA ASP A 230 -24.17 8.35 7.48
C ASP A 230 -25.45 8.93 8.07
N ALA A 231 -25.66 8.73 9.35
CA ALA A 231 -26.80 9.25 10.10
C ALA A 231 -26.42 10.52 10.87
N GLY A 232 -26.42 11.66 10.17
CA GLY A 232 -26.19 12.95 10.81
C GLY A 232 -27.38 13.46 11.63
N ASP A 233 -27.23 14.62 12.30
CA ASP A 233 -28.23 15.17 13.24
C ASP A 233 -29.61 15.43 12.64
N SER A 234 -29.70 15.87 11.41
CA SER A 234 -30.96 16.27 10.75
C SER A 234 -31.19 15.62 9.40
N TRP A 235 -30.14 15.17 8.77
CA TRP A 235 -30.09 14.58 7.44
C TRP A 235 -29.28 13.30 7.46
N THR A 236 -29.79 12.28 6.81
CA THR A 236 -29.12 11.00 6.60
C THR A 236 -28.56 10.96 5.18
N LYS A 237 -27.27 10.64 4.99
CA LYS A 237 -26.70 10.26 3.70
C LYS A 237 -27.10 8.83 3.41
N ALA A 238 -27.61 8.58 2.24
CA ALA A 238 -28.05 7.25 1.84
C ALA A 238 -27.86 7.02 0.35
N MET A 239 -27.80 5.77 -0.05
CA MET A 239 -27.74 5.33 -1.44
C MET A 239 -28.97 4.48 -1.76
N THR A 240 -29.50 4.64 -2.97
CA THR A 240 -30.52 3.74 -3.53
C THR A 240 -29.86 2.54 -4.20
N GLU A 241 -30.61 1.47 -4.41
CA GLU A 241 -30.15 0.24 -5.08
C GLU A 241 -29.48 0.54 -6.44
N ASP A 242 -30.03 1.46 -7.18
CA ASP A 242 -29.49 1.89 -8.48
C ASP A 242 -28.36 2.94 -8.38
N GLY A 243 -27.70 3.07 -7.23
CA GLY A 243 -26.47 3.84 -7.04
C GLY A 243 -26.63 5.36 -6.94
N VAL A 244 -27.85 5.90 -6.70
CA VAL A 244 -28.01 7.35 -6.45
C VAL A 244 -27.72 7.65 -4.98
N ILE A 245 -26.68 8.44 -4.74
CA ILE A 245 -26.24 8.86 -3.41
C ILE A 245 -26.73 10.26 -3.11
N GLY A 246 -27.30 10.48 -1.93
CA GLY A 246 -27.75 11.80 -1.52
C GLY A 246 -28.22 11.86 -0.07
N TYR A 247 -28.94 12.91 0.25
CA TYR A 247 -29.38 13.21 1.62
C TYR A 247 -30.89 13.30 1.70
N LEU A 248 -31.46 12.64 2.70
CA LEU A 248 -32.86 12.82 3.08
C LEU A 248 -32.98 13.19 4.56
N LYS A 249 -34.11 13.82 4.93
CA LYS A 249 -34.33 14.18 6.35
C LYS A 249 -34.52 12.91 7.20
N ASN A 250 -33.92 12.86 8.39
CA ASN A 250 -34.01 11.74 9.33
C ASN A 250 -35.45 11.30 9.62
N LYS A 251 -36.39 12.23 9.70
CA LYS A 251 -37.83 11.92 9.92
C LYS A 251 -38.47 11.11 8.78
N PHE A 252 -37.84 11.02 7.62
CA PHE A 252 -38.30 10.25 6.46
C PHE A 252 -37.60 8.89 6.31
N VAL A 253 -36.54 8.64 7.10
CA VAL A 253 -35.87 7.33 7.20
C VAL A 253 -36.71 6.37 8.04
N GLY A 254 -36.92 5.17 7.56
CA GLY A 254 -37.67 4.12 8.24
C GLY A 254 -36.93 3.54 9.45
N LYS A 255 -37.33 2.36 9.86
CA LYS A 255 -36.59 1.60 10.85
C LYS A 255 -35.33 1.07 10.17
N VAL A 256 -34.16 1.37 10.74
CA VAL A 256 -32.90 0.80 10.28
C VAL A 256 -32.87 -0.68 10.65
N THR A 257 -32.44 -1.51 9.71
CA THR A 257 -32.17 -2.93 9.85
C THR A 257 -30.82 -3.22 9.23
N THR A 258 -30.07 -4.13 9.82
CA THR A 258 -28.80 -4.57 9.27
C THR A 258 -29.02 -5.76 8.35
N GLU A 259 -28.43 -5.74 7.18
CA GLU A 259 -28.42 -6.80 6.18
C GLU A 259 -26.97 -7.20 5.92
N THR A 260 -26.71 -8.48 5.67
CA THR A 260 -25.36 -8.97 5.37
C THR A 260 -25.20 -9.15 3.86
N LEU A 261 -24.31 -8.36 3.24
CA LEU A 261 -23.91 -8.56 1.86
C LEU A 261 -22.87 -9.68 1.79
N ASN A 262 -23.06 -10.62 0.89
CA ASN A 262 -22.15 -11.74 0.66
C ASN A 262 -21.86 -11.87 -0.83
N ASN A 263 -20.67 -12.41 -1.13
CA ASN A 263 -20.32 -12.88 -2.47
C ASN A 263 -19.82 -14.33 -2.37
N ASP A 264 -20.08 -15.11 -3.39
CA ASP A 264 -19.66 -16.51 -3.48
C ASP A 264 -18.22 -16.67 -4.04
N PHE A 265 -17.44 -15.57 -4.06
CA PHE A 265 -16.06 -15.59 -4.51
C PHE A 265 -15.19 -16.42 -3.56
N THR A 266 -14.35 -17.28 -4.13
CA THR A 266 -13.37 -18.05 -3.37
C THR A 266 -11.99 -17.46 -3.58
N GLU A 267 -11.41 -16.93 -2.49
CA GLU A 267 -10.04 -16.42 -2.55
C GLU A 267 -9.06 -17.52 -2.94
N PRO A 268 -8.09 -17.25 -3.82
CA PRO A 268 -7.08 -18.22 -4.20
C PRO A 268 -6.18 -18.57 -3.02
N GLU A 269 -5.89 -19.88 -2.83
CA GLU A 269 -4.97 -20.36 -1.80
C GLU A 269 -3.55 -20.44 -2.36
N PHE A 270 -2.59 -19.80 -1.68
CA PHE A 270 -1.17 -19.87 -1.99
C PHE A 270 -0.52 -21.00 -1.18
N THR A 271 0.41 -21.71 -1.81
CA THR A 271 1.13 -22.81 -1.17
C THR A 271 2.63 -22.59 -1.27
N HIS A 272 3.35 -22.95 -0.22
CA HIS A 272 4.79 -22.69 -0.09
C HIS A 272 5.57 -23.97 0.16
N ILE A 273 6.81 -24.02 -0.30
CA ILE A 273 7.78 -25.06 0.05
C ILE A 273 8.36 -24.71 1.42
N SER A 274 7.78 -25.25 2.49
CA SER A 274 8.26 -25.05 3.84
C SER A 274 9.30 -26.11 4.25
N LYS A 275 10.27 -25.73 5.10
CA LYS A 275 11.26 -26.63 5.68
C LYS A 275 10.83 -27.08 7.07
N ASP A 276 11.16 -28.30 7.43
CA ASP A 276 10.88 -28.90 8.75
C ASP A 276 11.99 -28.63 9.79
N PHE A 277 12.95 -27.79 9.44
CA PHE A 277 14.06 -27.35 10.30
C PHE A 277 14.17 -25.82 10.32
N THR A 278 14.76 -25.28 11.39
CA THR A 278 15.13 -23.86 11.43
C THR A 278 16.21 -23.59 10.39
N ILE A 279 15.95 -22.67 9.47
CA ILE A 279 16.90 -22.32 8.42
C ILE A 279 18.10 -21.59 9.04
N GLU A 280 19.29 -22.14 8.83
CA GLU A 280 20.57 -21.51 9.13
C GLU A 280 21.31 -21.32 7.80
N MET A 281 21.06 -20.18 7.17
CA MET A 281 21.58 -19.84 5.85
C MET A 281 22.84 -18.99 5.96
N ALA A 282 23.80 -19.18 5.04
CA ALA A 282 24.92 -18.26 4.92
C ALA A 282 25.21 -17.92 3.46
N TRP A 283 25.45 -16.65 3.17
CA TRP A 283 25.90 -16.23 1.86
C TRP A 283 27.40 -16.50 1.68
N HIS A 284 27.75 -17.09 0.55
CA HIS A 284 29.11 -17.29 0.13
C HIS A 284 29.43 -16.44 -1.11
N GLN A 285 30.25 -15.42 -0.94
CA GLN A 285 30.66 -14.57 -2.04
C GLN A 285 31.61 -15.29 -3.00
N VAL A 286 31.09 -15.61 -4.19
CA VAL A 286 31.82 -16.24 -5.28
C VAL A 286 31.96 -15.24 -6.42
N THR A 287 33.19 -14.72 -6.64
CA THR A 287 33.45 -13.71 -7.67
C THR A 287 34.06 -14.25 -8.95
N THR A 288 34.52 -15.49 -8.93
CA THR A 288 35.10 -16.22 -10.08
C THR A 288 34.74 -17.69 -10.02
N LYS A 289 34.77 -18.39 -11.16
CA LYS A 289 34.53 -19.84 -11.20
C LYS A 289 35.53 -20.62 -10.34
N ASP A 290 36.79 -20.18 -10.26
CA ASP A 290 37.81 -20.82 -9.48
C ASP A 290 37.57 -20.72 -7.97
N ALA A 291 36.90 -19.68 -7.51
CA ALA A 291 36.52 -19.49 -6.10
C ALA A 291 35.60 -20.61 -5.57
N ASN A 292 34.86 -21.30 -6.43
CA ASN A 292 34.06 -22.46 -6.05
C ASN A 292 34.86 -23.58 -5.38
N SER A 293 36.13 -23.71 -5.73
CA SER A 293 37.01 -24.74 -5.17
C SER A 293 37.35 -24.54 -3.68
N THR A 294 37.04 -23.36 -3.12
CA THR A 294 37.29 -23.02 -1.72
C THR A 294 36.23 -23.52 -0.75
N ILE A 295 35.09 -24.03 -1.25
CA ILE A 295 33.93 -24.40 -0.42
C ILE A 295 34.28 -25.32 0.76
N ALA A 296 35.10 -26.34 0.54
CA ALA A 296 35.52 -27.25 1.60
C ALA A 296 36.32 -26.54 2.72
N THR A 297 37.10 -25.52 2.37
CA THR A 297 37.86 -24.72 3.34
C THR A 297 36.96 -23.76 4.08
N VAL A 298 36.02 -23.12 3.37
CA VAL A 298 35.06 -22.16 3.95
C VAL A 298 34.16 -22.86 4.97
N LEU A 299 33.71 -24.08 4.69
CA LEU A 299 32.81 -24.83 5.57
C LEU A 299 33.56 -25.62 6.66
N GLN A 300 34.89 -25.62 6.69
CA GLN A 300 35.68 -26.50 7.57
C GLN A 300 35.35 -26.34 9.06
N ASN A 301 35.10 -25.11 9.51
CA ASN A 301 34.87 -24.77 10.92
C ASN A 301 33.43 -24.32 11.19
N THR A 302 32.58 -24.34 10.20
CA THR A 302 31.14 -23.98 10.37
C THR A 302 30.40 -25.09 11.12
N LYS A 303 29.34 -24.72 11.82
CA LYS A 303 28.45 -25.65 12.51
C LYS A 303 27.01 -25.22 12.32
N GLY A 304 26.12 -26.16 12.03
CA GLY A 304 24.68 -25.92 11.95
C GLY A 304 24.17 -25.44 10.59
N ILE A 305 25.02 -24.88 9.73
CA ILE A 305 24.61 -24.43 8.39
C ILE A 305 23.89 -25.56 7.66
N ASN A 306 22.66 -25.30 7.25
CA ASN A 306 21.83 -26.22 6.48
C ASN A 306 21.44 -25.67 5.11
N VAL A 307 21.67 -24.36 4.87
CA VAL A 307 21.48 -23.69 3.58
C VAL A 307 22.70 -22.81 3.27
N ILE A 308 23.16 -22.84 2.03
CA ILE A 308 24.21 -21.93 1.54
C ILE A 308 23.72 -21.21 0.27
N ALA A 309 23.90 -19.89 0.23
CA ALA A 309 23.53 -19.05 -0.92
C ALA A 309 24.80 -18.45 -1.59
N PRO A 310 25.37 -19.13 -2.59
CA PRO A 310 26.51 -18.60 -3.34
C PRO A 310 26.10 -17.52 -4.33
N THR A 311 26.86 -16.44 -4.44
CA THR A 311 26.61 -15.31 -5.37
C THR A 311 26.98 -15.70 -6.80
N TRP A 312 26.16 -16.53 -7.43
CA TRP A 312 26.53 -17.18 -8.70
C TRP A 312 25.98 -16.53 -9.94
N PHE A 313 24.79 -15.94 -9.84
CA PHE A 313 24.07 -15.44 -10.99
C PHE A 313 23.86 -13.94 -10.88
N TYR A 314 24.01 -13.23 -11.99
CA TYR A 314 23.69 -11.81 -12.02
C TYR A 314 23.26 -11.37 -13.42
N LEU A 315 22.49 -10.29 -13.52
CA LEU A 315 22.10 -9.73 -14.80
C LEU A 315 23.34 -9.33 -15.61
N ASN A 316 23.44 -9.83 -16.84
CA ASN A 316 24.60 -9.63 -17.69
C ASN A 316 24.36 -8.60 -18.81
N ASP A 317 23.13 -8.46 -19.27
CA ASP A 317 22.71 -7.47 -20.27
C ASP A 317 21.22 -7.14 -20.19
N ASN A 318 20.78 -6.12 -20.95
CA ASN A 318 19.38 -5.66 -20.99
C ASN A 318 18.42 -6.60 -21.76
N ASN A 319 18.90 -7.74 -22.27
CA ASN A 319 18.04 -8.76 -22.89
C ASN A 319 17.63 -9.87 -21.90
N GLY A 320 17.97 -9.70 -20.60
CA GLY A 320 17.66 -10.68 -19.56
C GLY A 320 18.61 -11.89 -19.56
N ASN A 321 19.79 -11.81 -20.16
CA ASN A 321 20.82 -12.84 -20.01
C ASN A 321 21.45 -12.75 -18.62
N ILE A 322 21.72 -13.92 -18.02
CA ILE A 322 22.46 -14.01 -16.75
C ILE A 322 23.92 -14.43 -16.98
N ALA A 323 24.83 -13.84 -16.22
CA ALA A 323 26.14 -14.43 -15.98
C ALA A 323 25.99 -15.63 -15.04
N ASN A 324 26.90 -16.60 -15.14
CA ASN A 324 26.78 -17.86 -14.42
C ASN A 324 28.16 -18.32 -13.94
N LEU A 325 28.34 -18.34 -12.64
CA LEU A 325 29.53 -18.83 -11.94
C LEU A 325 29.31 -20.19 -11.29
N ALA A 326 28.15 -20.80 -11.37
CA ALA A 326 27.76 -22.01 -10.68
C ALA A 326 28.67 -23.21 -10.99
N SER A 327 28.79 -24.12 -10.02
CA SER A 327 29.62 -25.33 -10.08
C SER A 327 28.86 -26.53 -9.54
N LEU A 328 28.69 -27.56 -10.36
CA LEU A 328 28.08 -28.82 -9.95
C LEU A 328 28.91 -29.55 -8.85
N ASP A 329 30.23 -29.43 -8.91
CA ASP A 329 31.11 -30.03 -7.87
C ASP A 329 30.90 -29.36 -6.50
N TYR A 330 30.62 -28.06 -6.49
CA TYR A 330 30.26 -27.33 -5.28
C TYR A 330 28.91 -27.83 -4.71
N VAL A 331 27.89 -27.93 -5.54
CA VAL A 331 26.57 -28.46 -5.13
C VAL A 331 26.70 -29.88 -4.59
N ASN A 332 27.37 -30.75 -5.31
CA ASN A 332 27.62 -32.12 -4.87
C ASN A 332 28.35 -32.19 -3.50
N TYR A 333 29.29 -31.28 -3.26
CA TYR A 333 29.98 -31.20 -1.96
C TYR A 333 29.00 -30.77 -0.85
N CYS A 334 28.17 -29.77 -1.09
CA CYS A 334 27.18 -29.32 -0.13
C CYS A 334 26.16 -30.42 0.19
N HIS A 335 25.60 -31.07 -0.82
CA HIS A 335 24.62 -32.17 -0.66
C HIS A 335 25.24 -33.36 0.13
N GLN A 336 26.50 -33.69 -0.10
CA GLN A 336 27.21 -34.74 0.69
C GLN A 336 27.34 -34.38 2.17
N ASN A 337 27.24 -33.07 2.51
CA ASN A 337 27.27 -32.56 3.88
C ASN A 337 25.88 -32.18 4.41
N ASN A 338 24.81 -32.55 3.73
CA ASN A 338 23.40 -32.21 4.03
C ASN A 338 23.13 -30.69 4.09
N ILE A 339 23.75 -29.96 3.18
CA ILE A 339 23.56 -28.51 3.03
C ILE A 339 22.86 -28.28 1.71
N GLU A 340 21.69 -27.59 1.73
CA GLU A 340 20.98 -27.14 0.54
C GLU A 340 21.71 -25.97 -0.11
N VAL A 341 21.61 -25.85 -1.43
CA VAL A 341 22.23 -24.77 -2.20
C VAL A 341 21.14 -23.92 -2.85
N TRP A 342 20.97 -22.70 -2.36
CA TRP A 342 20.07 -21.72 -2.93
C TRP A 342 20.89 -20.71 -3.74
N GLY A 343 20.94 -20.87 -5.06
CA GLY A 343 21.76 -20.02 -5.92
C GLY A 343 21.30 -18.58 -5.91
N LEU A 344 22.16 -17.64 -5.46
CA LEU A 344 21.84 -16.23 -5.43
C LEU A 344 21.82 -15.63 -6.84
N VAL A 345 20.81 -14.82 -7.11
CA VAL A 345 20.63 -14.07 -8.36
C VAL A 345 20.56 -12.58 -8.02
N SER A 346 21.48 -11.78 -8.55
CA SER A 346 21.65 -10.36 -8.23
C SER A 346 21.56 -9.47 -9.49
N ASN A 347 21.38 -8.17 -9.28
CA ASN A 347 21.43 -7.14 -10.33
C ASN A 347 22.59 -6.15 -10.16
N LEU A 348 23.52 -6.39 -9.21
CA LEU A 348 24.48 -5.38 -8.78
C LEU A 348 25.83 -5.41 -9.52
N GLU A 349 26.26 -6.57 -10.05
CA GLU A 349 27.63 -6.80 -10.51
C GLU A 349 27.92 -6.09 -11.83
N ASN A 350 26.96 -6.05 -12.76
CA ASN A 350 27.11 -5.34 -14.04
C ASN A 350 26.34 -4.02 -14.04
N LYS A 351 27.01 -2.94 -13.73
CA LYS A 351 26.43 -1.58 -13.65
C LYS A 351 26.01 -0.99 -15.01
N GLU A 352 26.32 -1.65 -16.12
CA GLU A 352 25.87 -1.24 -17.45
C GLU A 352 24.46 -1.78 -17.78
N VAL A 353 23.93 -2.69 -16.94
CA VAL A 353 22.60 -3.25 -17.12
C VAL A 353 21.58 -2.32 -16.47
N ASP A 354 20.55 -1.97 -17.24
CA ASP A 354 19.37 -1.31 -16.75
C ASP A 354 18.35 -2.38 -16.31
N THR A 355 18.24 -2.61 -15.02
CA THR A 355 17.31 -3.60 -14.45
C THR A 355 15.85 -3.31 -14.84
N ALA A 356 15.45 -2.02 -14.90
CA ALA A 356 14.11 -1.65 -15.30
C ALA A 356 13.83 -2.05 -16.77
N ALA A 357 14.79 -1.87 -17.68
CA ALA A 357 14.64 -2.28 -19.07
C ALA A 357 14.43 -3.82 -19.21
N VAL A 358 15.02 -4.61 -18.32
CA VAL A 358 14.82 -6.07 -18.30
C VAL A 358 13.43 -6.43 -17.77
N LEU A 359 12.99 -5.78 -16.68
CA LEU A 359 11.79 -6.19 -15.94
C LEU A 359 10.50 -5.65 -16.56
N THR A 360 10.50 -4.47 -17.17
CA THR A 360 9.30 -3.82 -17.72
C THR A 360 8.79 -4.41 -19.04
N HIS A 361 9.56 -5.31 -19.67
CA HIS A 361 9.15 -6.02 -20.88
C HIS A 361 8.87 -7.49 -20.56
N THR A 362 7.67 -7.95 -20.83
CA THR A 362 7.23 -9.32 -20.56
C THR A 362 8.16 -10.37 -21.19
N SER A 363 8.58 -10.17 -22.45
CA SER A 363 9.46 -11.11 -23.14
C SER A 363 10.84 -11.24 -22.51
N THR A 364 11.48 -10.13 -22.12
CA THR A 364 12.81 -10.15 -21.45
C THR A 364 12.72 -10.69 -20.05
N ARG A 365 11.67 -10.32 -19.31
CA ARG A 365 11.40 -10.80 -17.95
C ARG A 365 11.17 -12.32 -17.94
N GLN A 366 10.32 -12.84 -18.84
CA GLN A 366 10.09 -14.28 -18.97
C GLN A 366 11.33 -15.03 -19.47
N TYR A 367 12.16 -14.42 -20.31
CA TYR A 367 13.42 -15.00 -20.72
C TYR A 367 14.39 -15.12 -19.53
N LEU A 368 14.50 -14.08 -18.70
CA LEU A 368 15.28 -14.10 -17.45
C LEU A 368 14.79 -15.21 -16.51
N VAL A 369 13.49 -15.29 -16.25
CA VAL A 369 12.88 -16.36 -15.43
C VAL A 369 13.24 -17.75 -15.97
N ASN A 370 13.16 -17.97 -17.28
CA ASN A 370 13.50 -19.25 -17.89
C ASN A 370 15.00 -19.57 -17.78
N GLN A 371 15.90 -18.60 -17.81
CA GLN A 371 17.33 -18.82 -17.59
C GLN A 371 17.64 -19.20 -16.16
N ILE A 372 17.03 -18.51 -15.19
CA ILE A 372 17.21 -18.80 -13.76
C ILE A 372 16.77 -20.23 -13.44
N ILE A 373 15.56 -20.61 -13.84
CA ILE A 373 15.07 -21.99 -13.57
C ILE A 373 15.83 -23.05 -14.34
N SER A 374 16.29 -22.74 -15.56
CA SER A 374 17.16 -23.67 -16.31
C SER A 374 18.49 -23.90 -15.62
N ALA A 375 19.07 -22.85 -15.02
CA ALA A 375 20.28 -22.98 -14.22
C ALA A 375 20.03 -23.77 -12.94
N ALA A 376 18.91 -23.53 -12.23
CA ALA A 376 18.55 -24.31 -11.06
C ALA A 376 18.46 -25.81 -11.36
N ILE A 377 17.79 -26.18 -12.45
CA ILE A 377 17.68 -27.58 -12.89
C ILE A 377 19.05 -28.14 -13.32
N GLN A 378 19.84 -27.37 -14.08
CA GLN A 378 21.13 -27.80 -14.61
C GLN A 378 22.13 -28.14 -13.49
N TYR A 379 22.12 -27.35 -12.41
CA TYR A 379 23.05 -27.48 -11.32
C TYR A 379 22.50 -28.23 -10.10
N ASP A 380 21.27 -28.75 -10.19
CA ASP A 380 20.60 -29.48 -9.10
C ASP A 380 20.47 -28.61 -7.83
N LEU A 381 20.01 -27.36 -8.00
CA LEU A 381 19.84 -26.41 -6.89
C LEU A 381 18.56 -26.72 -6.12
N ASP A 382 18.60 -26.58 -4.80
CA ASP A 382 17.44 -26.73 -3.92
C ASP A 382 16.57 -25.47 -3.88
N GLY A 383 17.18 -24.31 -4.17
CA GLY A 383 16.49 -23.03 -4.18
C GLY A 383 17.17 -21.95 -5.03
N ILE A 384 16.45 -20.86 -5.17
CA ILE A 384 16.91 -19.58 -5.69
C ILE A 384 16.78 -18.56 -4.55
N ASN A 385 17.83 -17.79 -4.34
CA ASN A 385 17.84 -16.63 -3.46
C ASN A 385 17.92 -15.38 -4.35
N LEU A 386 16.81 -14.62 -4.45
CA LEU A 386 16.71 -13.43 -5.29
C LEU A 386 17.13 -12.21 -4.50
N ASP A 387 18.23 -11.57 -4.92
CA ASP A 387 18.85 -10.42 -4.28
C ASP A 387 18.93 -9.23 -5.26
N PHE A 388 17.76 -8.61 -5.52
CA PHE A 388 17.66 -7.42 -6.38
C PHE A 388 17.61 -6.18 -5.52
N GLU A 389 18.68 -5.40 -5.59
CA GLU A 389 18.88 -4.21 -4.78
C GLU A 389 18.95 -2.92 -5.61
N SER A 390 18.91 -1.78 -4.90
CA SER A 390 19.08 -0.44 -5.49
C SER A 390 18.16 -0.16 -6.69
N LEU A 391 16.95 -0.72 -6.65
CA LEU A 391 15.95 -0.53 -7.70
C LEU A 391 15.40 0.90 -7.67
N ASN A 392 15.21 1.47 -8.86
CA ASN A 392 14.50 2.74 -9.00
C ASN A 392 12.99 2.47 -9.08
N SER A 393 12.24 2.81 -8.03
CA SER A 393 10.80 2.54 -7.93
C SER A 393 9.97 3.15 -9.07
N GLU A 394 10.32 4.36 -9.54
CA GLU A 394 9.63 4.99 -10.68
C GLU A 394 9.89 4.26 -12.00
N ALA A 395 11.06 3.66 -12.16
CA ALA A 395 11.44 2.97 -13.38
C ALA A 395 10.96 1.52 -13.42
N VAL A 396 11.01 0.79 -12.30
CA VAL A 396 10.57 -0.61 -12.25
C VAL A 396 9.07 -0.74 -12.04
N GLY A 397 8.43 0.19 -11.27
CA GLY A 397 7.03 0.09 -10.90
C GLY A 397 6.68 -1.31 -10.41
N ASP A 398 5.51 -1.81 -10.83
CA ASP A 398 5.03 -3.15 -10.44
C ASP A 398 5.75 -4.29 -11.18
N SER A 399 6.66 -4.00 -12.11
CA SER A 399 7.36 -5.04 -12.89
C SER A 399 8.28 -5.91 -12.03
N TYR A 400 8.76 -5.40 -10.90
CA TYR A 400 9.57 -6.18 -9.97
C TYR A 400 8.72 -7.24 -9.23
N ILE A 401 7.57 -6.86 -8.70
CA ILE A 401 6.69 -7.84 -8.06
C ILE A 401 6.12 -8.82 -9.09
N GLN A 402 5.82 -8.36 -10.31
CA GLN A 402 5.41 -9.24 -11.39
C GLN A 402 6.51 -10.25 -11.77
N PHE A 403 7.79 -9.86 -11.73
CA PHE A 403 8.91 -10.77 -11.92
C PHE A 403 8.95 -11.86 -10.84
N ILE A 404 8.76 -11.50 -9.57
CA ILE A 404 8.69 -12.47 -8.46
C ILE A 404 7.53 -13.43 -8.65
N ARG A 405 6.33 -12.94 -9.01
CA ARG A 405 5.15 -13.76 -9.33
C ARG A 405 5.45 -14.80 -10.41
N GLU A 406 6.07 -14.38 -11.52
CA GLU A 406 6.40 -15.28 -12.63
C GLU A 406 7.51 -16.28 -12.29
N LEU A 407 8.53 -15.85 -11.51
CA LEU A 407 9.61 -16.72 -11.06
C LEU A 407 9.10 -17.78 -10.08
N SER A 408 8.21 -17.40 -9.14
CA SER A 408 7.64 -18.33 -8.17
C SER A 408 6.89 -19.47 -8.82
N LEU A 409 6.09 -19.20 -9.86
CA LEU A 409 5.40 -20.25 -10.62
C LEU A 409 6.37 -21.29 -11.21
N LYS A 410 7.53 -20.83 -11.67
CA LYS A 410 8.53 -21.76 -12.23
C LYS A 410 9.27 -22.51 -11.13
N CYS A 411 9.58 -21.85 -10.03
CA CYS A 411 10.22 -22.47 -8.87
C CYS A 411 9.30 -23.56 -8.28
N ALA A 412 8.05 -23.22 -7.97
CA ALA A 412 7.07 -24.17 -7.42
C ALA A 412 6.85 -25.38 -8.34
N ASN A 413 6.69 -25.17 -9.66
CA ASN A 413 6.52 -26.23 -10.63
C ASN A 413 7.72 -27.18 -10.76
N ASN A 414 8.92 -26.79 -10.27
CA ASN A 414 10.13 -27.60 -10.31
C ASN A 414 10.60 -28.03 -8.92
N GLY A 415 9.86 -27.73 -7.86
CA GLY A 415 10.23 -28.07 -6.48
C GLY A 415 11.45 -27.30 -5.97
N VAL A 416 11.72 -26.11 -6.53
CA VAL A 416 12.83 -25.23 -6.18
C VAL A 416 12.31 -24.15 -5.22
N VAL A 417 12.93 -23.99 -4.06
CA VAL A 417 12.59 -22.93 -3.11
C VAL A 417 12.86 -21.54 -3.72
N LEU A 418 11.97 -20.58 -3.49
CA LEU A 418 12.21 -19.19 -3.78
C LEU A 418 12.31 -18.38 -2.48
N SER A 419 13.47 -17.79 -2.22
CA SER A 419 13.66 -16.77 -1.19
C SER A 419 14.00 -15.43 -1.82
N VAL A 420 13.48 -14.32 -1.24
CA VAL A 420 13.68 -12.96 -1.76
C VAL A 420 14.29 -12.09 -0.67
N ASP A 421 15.43 -11.48 -0.98
CA ASP A 421 16.13 -10.59 -0.05
C ASP A 421 15.53 -9.19 -0.10
N ASN A 422 15.31 -8.60 1.06
CA ASN A 422 14.68 -7.31 1.23
C ASN A 422 15.43 -6.43 2.23
N TYR A 423 15.46 -5.14 1.97
CA TYR A 423 15.82 -4.16 2.99
C TYR A 423 14.81 -4.18 4.14
N VAL A 424 15.24 -3.73 5.32
CA VAL A 424 14.33 -3.42 6.43
C VAL A 424 13.22 -2.47 5.94
N PRO A 425 11.94 -2.72 6.31
CA PRO A 425 10.82 -1.91 5.86
C PRO A 425 11.00 -0.41 6.14
N SER A 426 10.75 0.39 5.13
CA SER A 426 10.76 1.86 5.19
C SER A 426 9.85 2.43 4.10
N ALA A 427 9.55 3.73 4.16
CA ALA A 427 8.78 4.38 3.11
C ALA A 427 9.45 4.28 1.72
N TYR A 428 10.80 4.23 1.68
CA TYR A 428 11.55 4.12 0.43
C TYR A 428 11.55 2.70 -0.17
N THR A 429 11.27 1.69 0.67
CA THR A 429 11.29 0.27 0.27
C THR A 429 9.89 -0.34 0.23
N ALA A 430 8.83 0.47 0.38
CA ALA A 430 7.45 0.00 0.35
C ALA A 430 7.06 -0.66 -0.99
N PHE A 431 7.61 -0.15 -2.11
CA PHE A 431 7.35 -0.69 -3.46
C PHE A 431 7.89 -2.12 -3.69
N TYR A 432 8.70 -2.65 -2.76
CA TYR A 432 9.08 -4.06 -2.79
C TYR A 432 7.89 -4.98 -2.50
N ASP A 433 6.82 -4.45 -1.88
CA ASP A 433 5.56 -5.16 -1.63
C ASP A 433 5.77 -6.55 -1.00
N ARG A 434 6.28 -6.54 0.24
CA ARG A 434 6.62 -7.79 0.98
C ARG A 434 5.39 -8.62 1.31
N GLU A 435 4.21 -8.01 1.41
CA GLU A 435 2.95 -8.72 1.60
C GLU A 435 2.64 -9.60 0.39
N GLU A 436 2.75 -9.05 -0.83
CA GLU A 436 2.55 -9.82 -2.05
C GLU A 436 3.72 -10.79 -2.30
N GLN A 437 4.96 -10.42 -1.95
CA GLN A 437 6.07 -11.38 -1.98
C GLN A 437 5.76 -12.61 -1.11
N ALA A 438 5.19 -12.43 0.08
CA ALA A 438 4.83 -13.53 0.98
C ALA A 438 3.74 -14.45 0.40
N ASN A 439 2.91 -13.97 -0.53
CA ASN A 439 1.98 -14.82 -1.25
C ASN A 439 2.67 -15.75 -2.27
N PHE A 440 3.76 -15.30 -2.89
CA PHE A 440 4.39 -16.01 -4.01
C PHE A 440 5.74 -16.65 -3.68
N ALA A 441 6.56 -16.02 -2.85
CA ALA A 441 7.84 -16.58 -2.42
C ALA A 441 7.66 -17.51 -1.22
N ASP A 442 8.52 -18.52 -1.09
CA ASP A 442 8.52 -19.42 0.05
C ASP A 442 9.08 -18.72 1.30
N TYR A 443 10.10 -17.87 1.13
CA TYR A 443 10.72 -17.11 2.22
C TYR A 443 11.03 -15.67 1.79
N VAL A 444 10.88 -14.77 2.76
CA VAL A 444 11.30 -13.37 2.69
C VAL A 444 12.46 -13.17 3.66
N VAL A 445 13.62 -12.86 3.12
CA VAL A 445 14.83 -12.56 3.91
C VAL A 445 14.88 -11.07 4.18
N ILE A 446 15.01 -10.67 5.44
CA ILE A 446 15.18 -9.27 5.81
C ILE A 446 16.63 -9.02 6.17
N MET A 447 17.30 -8.18 5.38
CA MET A 447 18.68 -7.76 5.61
C MET A 447 18.74 -6.80 6.81
N GLY A 448 18.84 -7.38 8.03
CA GLY A 448 18.92 -6.65 9.29
C GLY A 448 20.29 -6.06 9.54
N TYR A 449 20.87 -5.43 8.53
CA TYR A 449 22.19 -4.80 8.56
C TYR A 449 22.25 -3.60 7.61
N ASP A 450 23.43 -2.94 7.56
CA ASP A 450 23.65 -1.66 6.88
C ASP A 450 22.75 -0.53 7.39
N GLU A 451 22.45 -0.53 8.73
CA GLU A 451 21.84 0.60 9.43
C GLU A 451 22.67 1.88 9.21
N HIS A 452 24.00 1.74 9.41
CA HIS A 452 25.00 2.72 9.00
C HIS A 452 25.97 2.11 7.98
N TYR A 453 26.13 2.77 6.85
CA TYR A 453 26.89 2.30 5.69
C TYR A 453 27.92 3.33 5.20
N ALA A 454 28.77 2.98 4.25
CA ALA A 454 29.75 3.92 3.70
C ALA A 454 29.05 5.13 3.05
N GLY A 455 29.24 6.32 3.64
CA GLY A 455 28.61 7.57 3.20
C GLY A 455 27.46 8.04 4.09
N SER A 456 27.04 7.27 5.11
CA SER A 456 26.19 7.71 6.20
C SER A 456 26.99 8.34 7.34
N ASP A 457 26.30 8.83 8.36
CA ASP A 457 26.92 9.15 9.66
C ASP A 457 27.48 7.87 10.29
N GLU A 458 28.44 8.01 11.24
CA GLU A 458 29.00 6.88 11.97
C GLU A 458 27.96 6.22 12.89
N GLY A 459 28.04 4.90 13.02
CA GLY A 459 27.17 4.13 13.86
C GLY A 459 27.33 2.63 13.68
N SER A 460 26.44 1.89 14.36
CA SER A 460 26.34 0.44 14.25
C SER A 460 25.90 -0.01 12.85
N VAL A 461 26.43 -1.11 12.39
CA VAL A 461 25.93 -1.79 11.17
C VAL A 461 24.55 -2.39 11.40
N ALA A 462 24.25 -2.85 12.63
CA ALA A 462 23.03 -3.56 12.97
C ALA A 462 22.78 -3.49 14.49
N SER A 463 22.33 -2.34 14.99
CA SER A 463 21.93 -2.20 16.38
C SER A 463 20.74 -3.11 16.71
N ILE A 464 20.61 -3.50 17.98
CA ILE A 464 19.48 -4.34 18.38
C ILE A 464 18.14 -3.63 18.19
N GLY A 465 18.13 -2.29 18.32
CA GLY A 465 16.96 -1.47 18.03
C GLY A 465 16.53 -1.55 16.58
N PHE A 466 17.46 -1.38 15.65
CA PHE A 466 17.24 -1.51 14.21
C PHE A 466 16.69 -2.89 13.82
N VAL A 467 17.35 -3.96 14.30
CA VAL A 467 16.95 -5.34 13.99
C VAL A 467 15.56 -5.65 14.56
N THR A 468 15.30 -5.27 15.81
CA THR A 468 14.01 -5.54 16.47
C THR A 468 12.86 -4.82 15.78
N ASN A 469 13.05 -3.55 15.43
CA ASN A 469 12.05 -2.74 14.73
C ASN A 469 11.84 -3.27 13.30
N GLY A 470 12.93 -3.63 12.61
CA GLY A 470 12.86 -4.20 11.28
C GLY A 470 12.03 -5.49 11.22
N VAL A 471 12.27 -6.40 12.17
CA VAL A 471 11.48 -7.63 12.29
C VAL A 471 10.01 -7.31 12.64
N ALA A 472 9.77 -6.40 13.58
CA ALA A 472 8.41 -6.04 13.99
C ALA A 472 7.60 -5.39 12.86
N ASP A 473 8.26 -4.59 12.00
CA ASP A 473 7.61 -3.98 10.84
C ASP A 473 7.36 -5.02 9.74
N THR A 474 8.31 -5.93 9.50
CA THR A 474 8.14 -7.03 8.54
C THR A 474 7.00 -7.98 8.93
N LEU A 475 6.82 -8.26 10.21
CA LEU A 475 5.73 -9.10 10.72
C LEU A 475 4.31 -8.52 10.48
N LYS A 476 4.20 -7.26 10.07
CA LYS A 476 2.93 -6.67 9.65
C LYS A 476 2.54 -7.06 8.23
N GLU A 477 3.52 -7.44 7.42
CA GLU A 477 3.40 -7.73 6.00
C GLU A 477 3.60 -9.23 5.69
N VAL A 478 4.45 -9.92 6.46
CA VAL A 478 4.91 -11.29 6.18
C VAL A 478 4.66 -12.22 7.38
N PRO A 479 4.13 -13.43 7.19
CA PRO A 479 4.02 -14.46 8.23
C PRO A 479 5.37 -14.82 8.83
N ALA A 480 5.43 -15.04 10.15
CA ALA A 480 6.69 -15.28 10.87
C ALA A 480 7.46 -16.51 10.35
N ASP A 481 6.75 -17.56 9.96
CA ASP A 481 7.31 -18.81 9.44
C ASP A 481 7.80 -18.73 7.99
N GLN A 482 7.69 -17.56 7.36
CA GLN A 482 8.30 -17.22 6.07
C GLN A 482 9.48 -16.23 6.19
N ILE A 483 9.72 -15.65 7.37
CA ILE A 483 10.77 -14.64 7.56
C ILE A 483 12.10 -15.30 7.93
N ILE A 484 13.17 -14.98 7.19
CA ILE A 484 14.56 -15.28 7.54
C ILE A 484 15.25 -13.96 7.92
N LEU A 485 15.81 -13.88 9.14
CA LEU A 485 16.51 -12.67 9.61
C LEU A 485 17.98 -12.69 9.15
N GLY A 486 18.34 -11.77 8.26
CA GLY A 486 19.72 -11.54 7.85
C GLY A 486 20.52 -10.74 8.89
N CYS A 487 21.68 -11.27 9.29
CA CYS A 487 22.60 -10.63 10.23
C CYS A 487 24.00 -10.49 9.64
N PRO A 488 24.78 -9.47 10.03
CA PRO A 488 26.14 -9.30 9.52
C PRO A 488 27.16 -10.15 10.29
N PHE A 489 28.15 -10.69 9.59
CA PHE A 489 29.40 -11.18 10.17
C PHE A 489 30.53 -10.16 10.07
N TYR A 490 30.20 -8.93 9.64
CA TYR A 490 31.15 -7.84 9.51
C TYR A 490 30.83 -6.71 10.48
N THR A 491 31.87 -5.94 10.74
CA THR A 491 31.81 -4.71 11.54
C THR A 491 32.34 -3.57 10.67
N ARG A 492 31.81 -2.38 10.85
CA ARG A 492 32.33 -1.17 10.19
C ARG A 492 33.21 -0.40 11.16
N ILE A 493 34.48 -0.17 10.76
CA ILE A 493 35.40 0.70 11.48
C ILE A 493 35.31 2.08 10.86
N TRP A 494 34.91 3.04 11.65
CA TRP A 494 34.80 4.45 11.26
C TRP A 494 36.10 5.18 11.61
N ALA A 495 36.55 6.09 10.73
CA ALA A 495 37.74 6.89 10.91
C ALA A 495 37.41 8.38 10.72
N GLU A 496 37.56 9.15 11.78
CA GLU A 496 37.44 10.61 11.82
C GLU A 496 38.84 11.24 11.64
N THR A 497 39.14 11.67 10.44
CA THR A 497 40.42 12.32 10.12
C THR A 497 40.27 13.83 10.26
N PRO A 498 40.97 14.49 11.20
CA PRO A 498 40.89 15.94 11.35
C PRO A 498 41.22 16.66 10.04
N LYS A 499 40.44 17.65 9.68
CA LYS A 499 40.72 18.51 8.53
C LYS A 499 41.93 19.38 8.83
N ALA A 500 42.82 19.56 7.85
CA ALA A 500 43.97 20.44 8.02
C ALA A 500 43.51 21.91 8.20
N ASP A 501 44.18 22.62 9.14
CA ASP A 501 43.91 24.03 9.44
C ASP A 501 44.22 25.04 8.30
N ASP A 502 44.37 24.57 7.07
CA ASP A 502 44.87 25.36 5.93
C ASP A 502 43.81 26.26 5.28
N GLU A 503 42.61 26.38 5.79
CA GLU A 503 41.66 27.38 5.31
C GLU A 503 41.26 28.36 6.43
N GLU A 504 41.89 29.54 6.43
CA GLU A 504 41.46 30.76 7.15
C GLU A 504 40.05 31.25 6.71
N ASP A 505 39.17 30.41 6.29
CA ASP A 505 37.77 30.80 6.06
C ASP A 505 36.96 30.60 7.35
N THR A 506 37.14 31.60 8.25
CA THR A 506 36.40 31.71 9.51
C THR A 506 34.88 31.80 9.32
N THR A 507 34.37 31.89 8.08
CA THR A 507 32.94 31.91 7.76
C THR A 507 32.35 30.50 7.66
N VAL A 508 33.17 29.49 7.32
CA VAL A 508 32.72 28.07 7.23
C VAL A 508 32.66 27.42 8.60
N ALA A 509 33.60 27.73 9.49
CA ALA A 509 33.62 27.22 10.88
C ALA A 509 32.45 27.71 11.77
N ALA A 510 31.65 28.68 11.30
CA ALA A 510 30.49 29.23 12.00
C ALA A 510 29.14 28.64 11.46
N ALA A 511 29.17 27.73 10.50
CA ALA A 511 27.97 27.03 10.05
C ALA A 511 27.51 26.00 11.10
N GLU A 512 26.22 25.94 11.40
CA GLU A 512 25.65 25.00 12.37
C GLU A 512 25.96 23.54 12.03
N ASP A 513 26.30 23.22 10.77
CA ASP A 513 26.58 21.88 10.26
C ASP A 513 28.08 21.62 9.96
N TYR A 514 29.01 22.44 10.52
CA TYR A 514 30.45 22.24 10.28
C TYR A 514 30.99 21.04 11.04
N VAL A 515 31.42 19.99 10.30
CA VAL A 515 32.11 18.83 10.84
C VAL A 515 33.63 19.02 10.69
N PRO A 516 34.42 19.03 11.77
CA PRO A 516 35.84 19.35 11.75
C PRO A 516 36.75 18.21 11.26
N TYR A 517 36.17 17.13 10.77
CA TYR A 517 36.89 15.94 10.27
C TYR A 517 36.24 15.41 9.00
N ASP A 518 37.00 14.63 8.25
CA ASP A 518 36.51 13.79 7.18
C ASP A 518 36.20 12.41 7.72
N LEU A 519 34.96 11.92 7.48
CA LEU A 519 34.52 10.62 7.92
C LEU A 519 34.71 9.59 6.79
N THR A 520 35.44 8.51 7.10
CA THR A 520 35.58 7.35 6.22
C THR A 520 35.30 6.06 6.99
N SER A 521 35.02 4.96 6.29
CA SER A 521 34.78 3.68 6.96
C SER A 521 35.24 2.50 6.14
N GLU A 522 35.50 1.39 6.83
CA GLU A 522 35.90 0.10 6.26
C GLU A 522 35.09 -1.02 6.90
N ALA A 523 34.43 -1.87 6.08
CA ALA A 523 33.80 -3.09 6.53
C ALA A 523 34.83 -4.22 6.66
N VAL A 524 34.93 -4.84 7.83
CA VAL A 524 35.90 -5.86 8.14
C VAL A 524 35.30 -7.03 8.91
N GLY A 525 35.81 -8.23 8.73
CA GLY A 525 35.36 -9.41 9.47
C GLY A 525 35.78 -9.37 10.95
N MET A 526 35.15 -10.22 11.77
CA MET A 526 35.28 -10.28 13.23
C MET A 526 36.73 -10.42 13.70
N ASP A 527 37.51 -11.33 13.11
CA ASP A 527 38.93 -11.51 13.43
C ASP A 527 39.76 -10.24 13.18
N THR A 528 39.46 -9.50 12.14
CA THR A 528 40.19 -8.27 11.80
C THR A 528 39.91 -7.17 12.81
N VAL A 529 38.68 -7.04 13.28
CA VAL A 529 38.30 -6.10 14.35
C VAL A 529 39.08 -6.41 15.61
N GLN A 530 39.06 -7.66 16.09
CA GLN A 530 39.79 -8.06 17.30
C GLN A 530 41.26 -7.71 17.22
N LYS A 531 41.93 -8.07 16.12
CA LYS A 531 43.34 -7.75 15.91
C LYS A 531 43.63 -6.25 15.91
N ARG A 532 42.74 -5.43 15.32
CA ARG A 532 42.93 -3.97 15.33
C ARG A 532 42.77 -3.37 16.72
N LEU A 533 41.81 -3.84 17.51
CA LEU A 533 41.61 -3.39 18.89
C LEU A 533 42.81 -3.76 19.78
N GLU A 534 43.28 -5.00 19.68
CA GLU A 534 44.48 -5.46 20.40
C GLU A 534 45.73 -4.62 20.07
N LEU A 535 45.99 -4.38 18.78
CA LEU A 535 47.13 -3.58 18.31
C LEU A 535 47.11 -2.14 18.84
N ASN A 536 45.92 -1.56 19.02
CA ASN A 536 45.76 -0.18 19.50
C ASN A 536 45.47 -0.12 21.02
N GLY A 537 45.43 -1.24 21.73
CA GLY A 537 45.15 -1.29 23.16
C GLY A 537 43.73 -0.81 23.53
N ALA A 538 42.81 -0.86 22.59
CA ALA A 538 41.42 -0.47 22.80
C ALA A 538 40.66 -1.58 23.54
N THR A 539 39.90 -1.19 24.56
CA THR A 539 39.07 -2.10 25.36
C THR A 539 37.61 -1.85 25.07
N PRO A 540 36.91 -2.86 24.50
CA PRO A 540 35.47 -2.73 24.26
C PRO A 540 34.65 -2.59 25.55
N THR A 541 33.56 -1.84 25.48
CA THR A 541 32.56 -1.71 26.55
C THR A 541 31.19 -1.98 25.98
N TRP A 542 30.37 -2.72 26.73
CA TRP A 542 29.03 -3.05 26.31
C TRP A 542 28.12 -1.79 26.27
N SER A 543 27.45 -1.57 25.13
CA SER A 543 26.37 -0.58 24.96
C SER A 543 25.04 -1.31 25.04
N GLU A 544 24.24 -1.02 26.05
CA GLU A 544 22.88 -1.58 26.18
C GLU A 544 21.93 -1.01 25.11
N GLU A 545 22.18 0.21 24.64
CA GLU A 545 21.40 0.87 23.61
C GLU A 545 21.53 0.17 22.26
N ASP A 546 22.76 -0.13 21.88
CA ASP A 546 23.06 -0.78 20.60
C ASP A 546 22.96 -2.32 20.67
N GLY A 547 23.01 -2.89 21.91
CA GLY A 547 23.12 -4.33 22.11
C GLY A 547 24.44 -4.89 21.57
N GLN A 548 25.53 -4.10 21.64
CA GLN A 548 26.85 -4.39 21.08
C GLN A 548 27.96 -3.90 21.99
N ASN A 549 29.15 -4.47 21.81
CA ASN A 549 30.35 -3.89 22.34
C ASN A 549 30.79 -2.71 21.48
N TYR A 550 31.14 -1.59 22.13
CA TYR A 550 31.69 -0.39 21.50
C TYR A 550 33.14 -0.17 21.93
N ALA A 551 33.96 0.26 21.00
CA ALA A 551 35.34 0.67 21.28
C ALA A 551 35.70 1.92 20.48
N GLU A 552 36.56 2.77 21.10
CA GLU A 552 37.16 3.93 20.47
C GLU A 552 38.67 3.94 20.74
N TYR A 553 39.47 4.37 19.77
CA TYR A 553 40.90 4.56 19.91
C TYR A 553 41.42 5.64 18.96
N VAL A 554 42.57 6.20 19.31
CA VAL A 554 43.26 7.19 18.46
C VAL A 554 44.55 6.59 17.96
N ASN A 555 44.78 6.65 16.66
CA ASN A 555 46.04 6.25 16.04
C ASN A 555 46.44 7.29 14.97
N ASP A 556 47.68 7.78 15.06
CA ASP A 556 48.23 8.81 14.16
C ASP A 556 47.36 10.06 13.99
N GLY A 557 46.68 10.47 15.07
CA GLY A 557 45.80 11.67 15.08
C GLY A 557 44.41 11.44 14.50
N VAL A 558 44.09 10.25 14.05
CA VAL A 558 42.73 9.86 13.57
C VAL A 558 42.02 9.14 14.70
N THR A 559 40.74 9.53 14.94
CA THR A 559 39.88 8.83 15.89
C THR A 559 39.12 7.70 15.17
N TYR A 560 39.19 6.51 15.75
CA TYR A 560 38.48 5.34 15.25
C TYR A 560 37.36 4.93 16.19
N LYS A 561 36.15 4.71 15.66
CA LYS A 561 34.99 4.24 16.39
C LYS A 561 34.48 2.92 15.80
N VAL A 562 34.08 2.01 16.68
CA VAL A 562 33.71 0.64 16.26
C VAL A 562 32.58 0.10 17.11
N TRP A 563 31.43 -0.20 16.51
CA TRP A 563 30.36 -1.03 17.07
C TRP A 563 30.56 -2.47 16.60
N ILE A 564 30.85 -3.35 17.53
CA ILE A 564 31.46 -4.66 17.24
C ILE A 564 30.38 -5.71 17.06
N GLU A 565 30.39 -6.38 15.89
CA GLU A 565 29.69 -7.64 15.73
C GLU A 565 30.51 -8.78 16.29
N ASP A 566 29.97 -9.45 17.30
CA ASP A 566 30.58 -10.56 18.01
C ASP A 566 29.51 -11.56 18.52
N ALA A 567 29.92 -12.54 19.31
CA ALA A 567 29.01 -13.55 19.86
C ALA A 567 27.93 -12.95 20.76
N ALA A 568 28.21 -11.85 21.49
CA ALA A 568 27.26 -11.24 22.40
C ALA A 568 26.20 -10.44 21.65
N SER A 569 26.58 -9.67 20.62
CA SER A 569 25.67 -8.93 19.76
C SER A 569 24.79 -9.88 18.93
N LEU A 570 25.40 -10.94 18.39
CA LEU A 570 24.66 -11.92 17.61
C LEU A 570 23.67 -12.71 18.47
N GLU A 571 24.02 -13.03 19.73
CA GLU A 571 23.08 -13.70 20.66
C GLU A 571 21.79 -12.89 20.83
N LYS A 572 21.87 -11.55 20.89
CA LYS A 572 20.67 -10.67 20.94
C LYS A 572 19.80 -10.79 19.70
N LYS A 573 20.40 -10.86 18.51
CA LYS A 573 19.68 -11.02 17.24
C LYS A 573 19.04 -12.42 17.13
N LEU A 574 19.73 -13.46 17.61
CA LEU A 574 19.21 -14.83 17.70
C LEU A 574 18.01 -14.91 18.69
N GLU A 575 18.03 -14.13 19.79
CA GLU A 575 16.89 -14.00 20.69
C GLU A 575 15.68 -13.39 19.98
N VAL A 576 15.88 -12.38 19.12
CA VAL A 576 14.81 -11.77 18.30
C VAL A 576 14.22 -12.79 17.34
N MET A 577 15.05 -13.53 16.59
CA MET A 577 14.61 -14.60 15.69
C MET A 577 13.74 -15.63 16.43
N LYS A 578 14.24 -16.16 17.55
CA LYS A 578 13.58 -17.22 18.32
C LYS A 578 12.29 -16.76 19.00
N SER A 579 12.28 -15.55 19.59
CA SER A 579 11.11 -15.02 20.29
C SER A 579 9.94 -14.73 19.34
N ASN A 580 10.23 -14.33 18.11
CA ASN A 580 9.24 -14.10 17.06
C ASN A 580 8.90 -15.36 16.25
N LYS A 581 9.57 -16.50 16.50
CA LYS A 581 9.35 -17.77 15.79
C LYS A 581 9.55 -17.65 14.29
N LEU A 582 10.59 -16.93 13.89
CA LEU A 582 10.91 -16.77 12.48
C LEU A 582 11.35 -18.11 11.86
N ALA A 583 11.25 -18.24 10.54
CA ALA A 583 11.68 -19.42 9.78
C ALA A 583 13.15 -19.74 9.99
N GLY A 584 13.99 -18.71 10.17
CA GLY A 584 15.41 -18.90 10.36
C GLY A 584 16.22 -17.62 10.45
N ILE A 585 17.50 -17.79 10.26
CA ILE A 585 18.51 -16.73 10.28
C ILE A 585 19.47 -16.91 9.12
N SER A 586 20.02 -15.82 8.62
CA SER A 586 21.05 -15.82 7.58
C SER A 586 22.21 -14.87 7.90
N PHE A 587 23.37 -15.10 7.30
CA PHE A 587 24.60 -14.37 7.66
C PHE A 587 25.35 -13.86 6.43
N TRP A 588 25.57 -12.54 6.37
CA TRP A 588 26.43 -11.90 5.40
C TRP A 588 27.78 -11.63 6.00
N LYS A 589 28.86 -12.32 5.68
CA LYS A 589 29.02 -13.45 4.78
C LYS A 589 30.06 -14.40 5.32
N LEU A 590 30.07 -15.62 4.80
CA LEU A 590 31.11 -16.61 5.12
C LEU A 590 32.52 -16.07 4.84
N GLY A 591 33.47 -16.37 5.75
CA GLY A 591 34.82 -15.87 5.74
C GLY A 591 35.03 -14.56 6.51
N PHE A 592 33.98 -13.99 7.08
CA PHE A 592 34.03 -12.81 7.98
C PHE A 592 33.84 -13.16 9.45
N GLU A 593 33.36 -14.35 9.74
CA GLU A 593 33.10 -14.85 11.08
C GLU A 593 34.38 -15.36 11.79
N THR A 594 34.30 -15.47 13.11
CA THR A 594 35.23 -16.26 13.91
C THR A 594 34.70 -17.68 14.06
N ASP A 595 35.58 -18.69 14.16
CA ASP A 595 35.17 -20.09 14.35
C ASP A 595 34.26 -20.30 15.56
N SER A 596 34.45 -19.53 16.62
CA SER A 596 33.68 -19.64 17.87
C SER A 596 32.25 -19.14 17.78
N ILE A 597 31.89 -18.34 16.76
CA ILE A 597 30.56 -17.78 16.61
C ILE A 597 29.48 -18.86 16.45
N TRP A 598 29.85 -19.94 15.76
CA TRP A 598 28.98 -21.08 15.50
C TRP A 598 28.48 -21.77 16.78
N ASP A 599 29.31 -21.77 17.85
CA ASP A 599 28.89 -22.31 19.15
C ASP A 599 27.76 -21.47 19.81
N THR A 600 27.64 -20.22 19.44
CA THR A 600 26.49 -19.37 19.85
C THR A 600 25.27 -19.63 18.98
N ILE A 601 25.43 -19.69 17.66
CA ILE A 601 24.35 -19.86 16.70
C ILE A 601 23.57 -21.17 16.95
N ILE A 602 24.31 -22.30 17.07
CA ILE A 602 23.68 -23.62 17.23
C ILE A 602 22.86 -23.80 18.52
N LYS A 603 23.01 -22.92 19.53
CA LYS A 603 22.16 -22.93 20.73
C LYS A 603 20.70 -22.50 20.42
N TYR A 604 20.50 -21.78 19.34
CA TYR A 604 19.22 -21.22 18.95
C TYR A 604 18.59 -21.91 17.75
N THR A 605 19.40 -22.51 16.87
CA THR A 605 18.96 -23.15 15.62
C THR A 605 18.83 -24.67 15.74
N ASN A 606 19.60 -25.34 16.62
CA ASN A 606 19.38 -26.75 16.90
C ASN A 606 18.15 -26.95 17.79
N ASN A 607 17.11 -27.56 17.25
CA ASN A 607 15.90 -27.98 17.96
C ASN A 607 16.10 -29.36 18.60
#